data_9375015d73b08bb20bb0dbbeced36af5
#
_entry.id   9375015d73b08bb20bb0dbbeced36af5
#
_cell.length_a   1.000
_cell.length_b   1.000
_cell.length_c   1.000
_cell.angle_alpha   90.00
_cell.angle_beta   90.00
_cell.angle_gamma   90.00
#
_symmetry.space_group_name_H-M   'P 1'
#
loop_
_entity.id
_entity.type
_entity.pdbx_description
1 polymer ?
#
loop_
_entity_poly.entity_id
_entity_poly.type
_entity_poly.pdbx_seq_one_letter_code
_entity_poly.pdbx_strand_id
1 'polypeptide(L)'
;MFMKFFIFFILFSSFSFPCLCDYPGSWWRVVPRDLAAKWEVLPQDAQAGEVVLSKRTELGVFSNLALTPFIFEGETYASIEAFWQMMKFPEADNEEDMRNGLPYLMERDNVKKLYGFKAKNAGDSANKIMRQYDINFISYKGKFFDYKDYNSGSDYHYDLIYSATLEKIKQNPKLEKLLLKTWGLKLIPDHRQKASPASYYYHEILMEIRSSIFEHIRLESQLFHQ
;
A
#
# COMPACT_ATOMS: atom_id res chain seq x y z
N MET A 1 -51.72 -3.41 42.17
CA MET A 1 -51.05 -2.69 41.09
C MET A 1 -49.55 -2.99 41.22
N PHE A 2 -49.07 -4.06 40.55
CA PHE A 2 -47.67 -4.52 40.65
C PHE A 2 -46.87 -3.93 39.52
N MET A 3 -45.89 -3.10 39.84
CA MET A 3 -44.95 -2.46 38.92
C MET A 3 -43.77 -3.41 38.70
N LYS A 4 -43.67 -4.00 37.49
CA LYS A 4 -42.54 -4.84 37.11
C LYS A 4 -41.36 -3.93 36.70
N PHE A 5 -40.31 -3.91 37.50
CA PHE A 5 -39.03 -3.33 37.12
C PHE A 5 -38.32 -4.26 36.11
N PHE A 6 -38.15 -3.81 34.88
CA PHE A 6 -37.28 -4.43 33.90
C PHE A 6 -35.85 -3.91 34.12
N ILE A 7 -34.98 -4.74 34.65
CA ILE A 7 -33.54 -4.45 34.73
C ILE A 7 -32.94 -4.79 33.37
N PHE A 8 -32.57 -3.75 32.64
CA PHE A 8 -31.79 -3.88 31.40
C PHE A 8 -30.33 -4.17 31.77
N PHE A 9 -29.88 -5.40 31.61
CA PHE A 9 -28.47 -5.76 31.70
C PHE A 9 -27.80 -5.33 30.38
N ILE A 10 -27.09 -4.21 30.40
CA ILE A 10 -26.17 -3.82 29.30
C ILE A 10 -24.93 -4.68 29.46
N LEU A 11 -24.83 -5.71 28.63
CA LEU A 11 -23.59 -6.47 28.45
C LEU A 11 -22.59 -5.57 27.75
N PHE A 12 -21.72 -4.93 28.52
CA PHE A 12 -20.48 -4.37 28.02
C PHE A 12 -19.59 -5.54 27.54
N SER A 13 -19.62 -5.86 26.26
CA SER A 13 -18.58 -6.71 25.67
C SER A 13 -17.28 -5.94 25.74
N SER A 14 -16.42 -6.31 26.69
CA SER A 14 -15.08 -5.80 26.82
C SER A 14 -14.29 -6.21 25.57
N PHE A 15 -14.18 -5.33 24.59
CA PHE A 15 -13.18 -5.46 23.55
C PHE A 15 -11.82 -5.37 24.24
N SER A 16 -11.21 -6.52 24.48
CA SER A 16 -9.82 -6.59 24.90
C SER A 16 -8.96 -6.09 23.74
N PHE A 17 -8.43 -4.88 23.85
CA PHE A 17 -7.35 -4.46 22.95
C PHE A 17 -6.21 -5.48 23.05
N PRO A 18 -5.65 -5.95 21.93
CA PRO A 18 -4.52 -6.85 22.00
C PRO A 18 -3.41 -6.21 22.85
N CYS A 19 -2.97 -6.94 23.86
CA CYS A 19 -1.86 -6.53 24.68
C CYS A 19 -0.61 -6.41 23.78
N LEU A 20 0.23 -5.40 23.99
CA LEU A 20 1.54 -5.25 23.31
C LEU A 20 2.41 -6.52 23.37
N CYS A 21 2.13 -7.42 24.33
CA CYS A 21 2.79 -8.73 24.47
C CYS A 21 2.45 -9.74 23.34
N ASP A 22 1.42 -9.49 22.52
CA ASP A 22 1.03 -10.38 21.43
C ASP A 22 1.78 -10.09 20.11
N TYR A 23 2.54 -9.00 20.03
CA TYR A 23 3.32 -8.66 18.85
C TYR A 23 4.73 -9.28 18.91
N PRO A 24 5.28 -9.75 17.77
CA PRO A 24 6.66 -10.25 17.74
C PRO A 24 7.66 -9.17 18.13
N GLY A 25 8.47 -9.41 19.15
CA GLY A 25 9.52 -8.49 19.57
C GLY A 25 10.53 -8.17 18.45
N SER A 26 10.66 -9.05 17.45
CA SER A 26 11.47 -8.84 16.25
C SER A 26 11.06 -7.63 15.43
N TRP A 27 9.83 -7.11 15.58
CA TRP A 27 9.36 -5.92 14.88
C TRP A 27 10.04 -4.63 15.34
N TRP A 28 10.61 -4.63 16.53
CA TRP A 28 11.35 -3.49 17.13
C TRP A 28 12.83 -3.82 17.39
N ARG A 29 13.33 -4.86 16.71
CA ARG A 29 14.74 -5.24 16.92
C ARG A 29 15.69 -4.09 16.60
N VAL A 30 16.75 -3.97 17.38
CA VAL A 30 17.79 -2.97 17.16
C VAL A 30 18.63 -3.35 15.94
N VAL A 31 18.76 -2.43 15.02
CA VAL A 31 19.66 -2.51 13.86
C VAL A 31 20.75 -1.45 14.02
N PRO A 32 22.03 -1.81 13.96
CA PRO A 32 23.12 -0.84 14.01
C PRO A 32 22.98 0.23 12.91
N ARG A 33 23.12 1.51 13.25
CA ARG A 33 22.88 2.60 12.30
C ARG A 33 23.92 2.70 11.20
N ASP A 34 25.12 2.21 11.43
CA ASP A 34 26.21 2.10 10.44
C ASP A 34 25.89 1.07 9.32
N LEU A 35 24.98 0.12 9.60
CA LEU A 35 24.48 -0.86 8.63
C LEU A 35 23.24 -0.38 7.87
N ALA A 36 22.80 0.86 8.12
CA ALA A 36 21.58 1.41 7.53
C ALA A 36 21.88 2.58 6.59
N ALA A 37 21.06 2.72 5.56
CA ALA A 37 21.12 3.89 4.70
C ALA A 37 20.65 5.14 5.47
N LYS A 38 21.19 6.32 5.17
CA LYS A 38 20.85 7.59 5.85
C LYS A 38 19.36 7.96 5.77
N TRP A 39 18.66 7.48 4.74
CA TRP A 39 17.24 7.73 4.49
C TRP A 39 16.33 6.71 5.18
N GLU A 40 16.89 5.60 5.70
CA GLU A 40 16.13 4.49 6.28
C GLU A 40 15.63 4.87 7.69
N VAL A 41 14.36 4.56 7.95
CA VAL A 41 13.76 4.55 9.28
C VAL A 41 13.88 3.13 9.81
N LEU A 42 14.51 2.97 10.96
CA LEU A 42 14.84 1.66 11.52
C LEU A 42 13.73 1.14 12.45
N PRO A 43 13.61 -0.17 12.67
CA PRO A 43 12.60 -0.74 13.55
C PRO A 43 12.55 -0.12 14.95
N GLN A 44 13.72 0.18 15.52
CA GLN A 44 13.84 0.82 16.85
C GLN A 44 13.50 2.30 16.87
N ASP A 45 13.24 2.94 15.73
CA ASP A 45 12.84 4.35 15.65
C ASP A 45 11.32 4.53 15.86
N ALA A 46 10.56 3.42 15.88
CA ALA A 46 9.14 3.42 16.18
C ALA A 46 8.88 3.91 17.61
N GLN A 47 7.89 4.77 17.76
CA GLN A 47 7.41 5.23 19.08
C GLN A 47 6.45 4.22 19.70
N ALA A 48 6.03 4.46 20.94
CA ALA A 48 5.02 3.62 21.58
C ALA A 48 3.73 3.60 20.75
N GLY A 49 3.21 2.41 20.47
CA GLY A 49 2.02 2.22 19.61
C GLY A 49 2.31 2.27 18.11
N GLU A 50 3.58 2.34 17.68
CA GLU A 50 3.98 2.34 16.28
C GLU A 50 4.80 1.11 15.91
N VAL A 51 4.81 0.79 14.60
CA VAL A 51 5.72 -0.20 14.02
C VAL A 51 6.20 0.27 12.65
N VAL A 52 7.50 0.14 12.40
CA VAL A 52 8.09 0.45 11.09
C VAL A 52 7.91 -0.72 10.14
N LEU A 53 7.40 -0.46 8.93
CA LEU A 53 7.30 -1.44 7.84
C LEU A 53 8.68 -1.76 7.24
N SER A 54 9.61 -2.12 8.12
CA SER A 54 11.02 -2.25 7.80
C SER A 54 11.31 -3.49 6.97
N LYS A 55 12.07 -3.33 5.88
CA LYS A 55 12.65 -4.45 5.12
C LYS A 55 13.60 -5.33 5.95
N ARG A 56 13.96 -4.88 7.17
CA ARG A 56 14.77 -5.63 8.13
C ARG A 56 13.97 -6.65 8.92
N THR A 57 12.63 -6.60 8.83
CA THR A 57 11.69 -7.50 9.48
C THR A 57 10.75 -8.12 8.45
N GLU A 58 9.88 -9.02 8.89
CA GLU A 58 8.84 -9.60 8.03
C GLU A 58 7.87 -8.55 7.47
N LEU A 59 7.76 -7.37 8.12
CA LEU A 59 6.86 -6.30 7.69
C LEU A 59 7.31 -5.62 6.39
N GLY A 60 8.56 -5.81 5.97
CA GLY A 60 9.07 -5.29 4.71
C GLY A 60 8.35 -5.82 3.46
N VAL A 61 7.62 -6.92 3.60
CA VAL A 61 6.77 -7.49 2.54
C VAL A 61 5.62 -6.53 2.13
N PHE A 62 5.25 -5.59 3.00
CA PHE A 62 4.25 -4.57 2.69
C PHE A 62 4.76 -3.44 1.79
N SER A 63 6.06 -3.31 1.62
CA SER A 63 6.63 -2.32 0.71
C SER A 63 6.05 -2.46 -0.70
N ASN A 64 5.84 -1.33 -1.39
CA ASN A 64 5.47 -1.34 -2.80
C ASN A 64 6.52 -2.02 -3.67
N LEU A 65 7.78 -2.03 -3.22
CA LEU A 65 8.91 -2.67 -3.91
C LEU A 65 8.94 -4.20 -3.76
N ALA A 66 8.22 -4.77 -2.78
CA ALA A 66 8.28 -6.20 -2.48
C ALA A 66 7.73 -7.05 -3.63
N LEU A 67 8.41 -8.18 -3.91
CA LEU A 67 7.91 -9.18 -4.84
C LEU A 67 6.71 -9.90 -4.21
N THR A 68 5.53 -9.42 -4.51
CA THR A 68 4.24 -9.96 -4.08
C THR A 68 3.28 -9.91 -5.25
N PRO A 69 3.32 -10.90 -6.15
CA PRO A 69 2.50 -10.90 -7.36
C PRO A 69 1.00 -10.88 -7.04
N PHE A 70 0.26 -10.18 -7.88
CA PHE A 70 -1.19 -10.10 -7.80
C PHE A 70 -1.80 -9.86 -9.18
N ILE A 71 -3.08 -10.17 -9.34
CA ILE A 71 -3.86 -9.89 -10.53
C ILE A 71 -4.76 -8.70 -10.22
N PHE A 72 -4.74 -7.70 -11.07
CA PHE A 72 -5.63 -6.55 -10.98
C PHE A 72 -6.23 -6.27 -12.35
N GLU A 73 -7.57 -6.24 -12.42
CA GLU A 73 -8.33 -6.03 -13.65
C GLU A 73 -7.90 -6.93 -14.84
N GLY A 74 -7.58 -8.20 -14.56
CA GLY A 74 -7.20 -9.21 -15.54
C GLY A 74 -5.72 -9.25 -15.89
N GLU A 75 -4.90 -8.34 -15.36
CA GLU A 75 -3.47 -8.22 -15.61
C GLU A 75 -2.64 -8.65 -14.40
N THR A 76 -1.48 -9.27 -14.63
CA THR A 76 -0.57 -9.71 -13.56
C THR A 76 0.53 -8.69 -13.34
N TYR A 77 0.75 -8.33 -12.08
CA TYR A 77 1.81 -7.42 -11.64
C TYR A 77 2.71 -8.10 -10.60
N ALA A 78 4.01 -7.93 -10.72
CA ALA A 78 4.96 -8.51 -9.77
C ALA A 78 5.05 -7.74 -8.44
N SER A 79 4.68 -6.46 -8.45
CA SER A 79 4.73 -5.56 -7.28
C SER A 79 3.83 -4.34 -7.50
N ILE A 80 3.44 -3.65 -6.44
CA ILE A 80 2.74 -2.36 -6.55
C ILE A 80 3.62 -1.30 -7.22
N GLU A 81 4.92 -1.34 -6.99
CA GLU A 81 5.86 -0.45 -7.67
C GLU A 81 5.80 -0.65 -9.19
N ALA A 82 5.78 -1.90 -9.67
CA ALA A 82 5.63 -2.20 -11.09
C ALA A 82 4.31 -1.68 -11.66
N PHE A 83 3.20 -1.90 -10.95
CA PHE A 83 1.89 -1.37 -11.31
C PHE A 83 1.91 0.15 -11.45
N TRP A 84 2.50 0.85 -10.50
CA TRP A 84 2.61 2.30 -10.56
C TRP A 84 3.53 2.77 -11.70
N GLN A 85 4.75 2.21 -11.76
CA GLN A 85 5.75 2.69 -12.70
C GLN A 85 5.35 2.44 -14.18
N MET A 86 4.61 1.36 -14.46
CA MET A 86 4.18 1.07 -15.82
C MET A 86 3.23 2.15 -16.41
N MET A 87 2.49 2.87 -15.57
CA MET A 87 1.59 3.95 -16.02
C MET A 87 2.32 5.11 -16.70
N LYS A 88 3.63 5.25 -16.47
CA LYS A 88 4.49 6.25 -17.10
C LYS A 88 4.90 5.89 -18.53
N PHE A 89 4.70 4.64 -18.91
CA PHE A 89 5.02 4.13 -20.24
C PHE A 89 3.79 4.18 -21.14
N PRO A 90 3.96 4.34 -22.47
CA PRO A 90 2.85 4.41 -23.39
C PRO A 90 2.00 3.12 -23.37
N GLU A 91 0.72 3.27 -23.70
CA GLU A 91 -0.20 2.17 -23.98
C GLU A 91 -0.10 1.86 -25.48
N ALA A 92 0.51 0.73 -25.84
CA ALA A 92 0.88 0.42 -27.23
C ALA A 92 -0.35 0.30 -28.17
N ASP A 93 -1.50 -0.04 -27.62
CA ASP A 93 -2.78 -0.16 -28.32
C ASP A 93 -3.59 1.15 -28.38
N ASN A 94 -3.09 2.21 -27.76
CA ASN A 94 -3.69 3.54 -27.81
C ASN A 94 -2.88 4.46 -28.78
N GLU A 95 -3.37 4.57 -30.02
CA GLU A 95 -2.72 5.38 -31.06
C GLU A 95 -2.64 6.88 -30.70
N GLU A 96 -3.54 7.37 -29.85
CA GLU A 96 -3.57 8.77 -29.39
C GLU A 96 -2.53 9.05 -28.28
N ASP A 97 -1.88 8.02 -27.74
CA ASP A 97 -0.87 8.22 -26.71
C ASP A 97 0.40 8.85 -27.30
N MET A 98 0.53 10.17 -27.09
CA MET A 98 1.66 10.96 -27.59
C MET A 98 3.03 10.49 -27.08
N ARG A 99 3.08 9.56 -26.13
CA ARG A 99 4.32 8.92 -25.65
C ARG A 99 4.79 7.80 -26.57
N ASN A 100 3.95 7.33 -27.50
CA ASN A 100 4.34 6.35 -28.51
C ASN A 100 5.49 6.87 -29.36
N GLY A 101 6.46 6.01 -29.65
CA GLY A 101 7.65 6.38 -30.45
C GLY A 101 8.73 7.13 -29.66
N LEU A 102 8.51 7.51 -28.40
CA LEU A 102 9.56 8.08 -27.57
C LEU A 102 10.59 7.00 -27.14
N PRO A 103 11.84 7.39 -26.85
CA PRO A 103 12.95 6.46 -26.64
C PRO A 103 12.93 5.81 -25.23
N TYR A 104 11.81 5.18 -24.87
CA TYR A 104 11.72 4.39 -23.64
C TYR A 104 12.65 3.17 -23.69
N LEU A 105 13.31 2.86 -22.57
CA LEU A 105 14.28 1.76 -22.49
C LEU A 105 13.63 0.37 -22.46
N MET A 106 12.31 0.30 -22.23
CA MET A 106 11.54 -0.94 -22.19
C MET A 106 10.06 -0.66 -22.48
N GLU A 107 9.35 -1.70 -22.78
CA GLU A 107 7.90 -1.66 -22.97
C GLU A 107 7.13 -1.73 -21.64
N ARG A 108 5.93 -1.18 -21.61
CA ARG A 108 5.00 -1.19 -20.46
C ARG A 108 4.81 -2.58 -19.87
N ASP A 109 4.65 -3.62 -20.71
CA ASP A 109 4.44 -5.01 -20.28
C ASP A 109 5.66 -5.63 -19.61
N ASN A 110 6.85 -5.18 -19.93
CA ASN A 110 8.05 -5.60 -19.25
C ASN A 110 8.16 -4.97 -17.87
N VAL A 111 7.67 -3.73 -17.70
CA VAL A 111 7.65 -3.05 -16.40
C VAL A 111 6.74 -3.77 -15.42
N LYS A 112 5.57 -4.30 -15.85
CA LYS A 112 4.63 -5.07 -15.01
C LYS A 112 5.29 -6.24 -14.27
N LYS A 113 6.35 -6.81 -14.84
CA LYS A 113 7.09 -7.99 -14.33
C LYS A 113 8.21 -7.62 -13.33
N LEU A 114 8.45 -6.35 -13.10
CA LEU A 114 9.54 -5.87 -12.27
C LEU A 114 9.15 -5.77 -10.78
N TYR A 115 10.16 -5.78 -9.92
CA TYR A 115 10.02 -5.53 -8.48
C TYR A 115 11.30 -4.90 -7.93
N GLY A 116 11.25 -4.44 -6.69
CA GLY A 116 12.39 -3.82 -6.03
C GLY A 116 12.87 -2.59 -6.77
N PHE A 117 14.17 -2.34 -6.67
CA PHE A 117 14.78 -1.20 -7.33
C PHE A 117 14.77 -1.28 -8.87
N LYS A 118 14.54 -2.48 -9.46
CA LYS A 118 14.39 -2.59 -10.92
C LYS A 118 13.13 -1.86 -11.40
N ALA A 119 12.00 -2.05 -10.71
CA ALA A 119 10.76 -1.34 -11.00
C ALA A 119 10.92 0.18 -10.79
N LYS A 120 11.50 0.58 -9.66
CA LYS A 120 11.77 2.00 -9.38
C LYS A 120 12.65 2.64 -10.44
N ASN A 121 13.76 2.00 -10.84
CA ASN A 121 14.69 2.52 -11.83
C ASN A 121 14.04 2.62 -13.23
N ALA A 122 13.14 1.71 -13.58
CA ALA A 122 12.35 1.81 -14.80
C ALA A 122 11.53 3.11 -14.80
N GLY A 123 10.81 3.38 -13.70
CA GLY A 123 10.06 4.63 -13.52
C GLY A 123 10.94 5.89 -13.50
N ASP A 124 12.12 5.82 -12.92
CA ASP A 124 13.07 6.94 -12.91
C ASP A 124 13.59 7.23 -14.34
N SER A 125 13.79 6.19 -15.16
CA SER A 125 14.14 6.38 -16.59
C SER A 125 12.99 6.98 -17.39
N ALA A 126 11.75 6.50 -17.16
CA ALA A 126 10.56 7.08 -17.78
C ALA A 126 10.38 8.56 -17.40
N ASN A 127 10.58 8.91 -16.12
CA ASN A 127 10.53 10.31 -15.68
C ASN A 127 11.54 11.22 -16.38
N LYS A 128 12.70 10.71 -16.79
CA LYS A 128 13.69 11.50 -17.58
C LYS A 128 13.14 11.81 -18.96
N ILE A 129 12.57 10.81 -19.64
CA ILE A 129 11.95 10.98 -20.96
C ILE A 129 10.76 11.91 -20.88
N MET A 130 9.84 11.68 -19.91
CA MET A 130 8.68 12.53 -19.71
C MET A 130 9.08 14.00 -19.52
N ARG A 131 10.10 14.29 -18.72
CA ARG A 131 10.61 15.65 -18.56
C ARG A 131 11.23 16.23 -19.83
N GLN A 132 11.95 15.41 -20.60
CA GLN A 132 12.58 15.84 -21.86
C GLN A 132 11.56 16.24 -22.92
N TYR A 133 10.39 15.61 -22.91
CA TYR A 133 9.31 15.83 -23.88
C TYR A 133 8.10 16.58 -23.29
N ASP A 134 8.28 17.20 -22.12
CA ASP A 134 7.25 17.99 -21.41
C ASP A 134 5.94 17.23 -21.17
N ILE A 135 6.06 15.94 -20.84
CA ILE A 135 4.93 15.08 -20.50
C ILE A 135 4.69 15.13 -18.99
N ASN A 136 3.49 15.56 -18.60
CA ASN A 136 3.08 15.75 -17.20
C ASN A 136 1.99 14.78 -16.74
N PHE A 137 1.60 13.82 -17.55
CA PHE A 137 0.56 12.85 -17.27
C PHE A 137 1.07 11.41 -17.27
N ILE A 138 0.28 10.53 -16.67
CA ILE A 138 0.40 9.07 -16.77
C ILE A 138 -0.91 8.51 -17.31
N SER A 139 -0.97 7.22 -17.65
CA SER A 139 -2.19 6.62 -18.16
C SER A 139 -2.48 5.23 -17.60
N TYR A 140 -3.76 4.90 -17.53
CA TYR A 140 -4.24 3.58 -17.22
C TYR A 140 -5.53 3.29 -17.97
N LYS A 141 -5.53 2.24 -18.81
CA LYS A 141 -6.67 1.80 -19.64
C LYS A 141 -7.28 2.96 -20.45
N GLY A 142 -6.45 3.66 -21.19
CA GLY A 142 -6.86 4.78 -22.05
C GLY A 142 -7.18 6.08 -21.33
N LYS A 143 -7.23 6.09 -19.99
CA LYS A 143 -7.45 7.33 -19.22
C LYS A 143 -6.12 7.97 -18.87
N PHE A 144 -5.95 9.23 -19.26
CA PHE A 144 -4.81 10.08 -18.92
C PHE A 144 -5.12 10.92 -17.67
N PHE A 145 -4.16 11.06 -16.77
CA PHE A 145 -4.30 11.86 -15.55
C PHE A 145 -2.96 12.34 -15.00
N ASP A 146 -2.99 13.47 -14.31
CA ASP A 146 -1.83 13.99 -13.57
C ASP A 146 -1.74 13.30 -12.21
N TYR A 147 -0.57 12.74 -11.89
CA TYR A 147 -0.30 12.05 -10.63
C TYR A 147 0.51 12.91 -9.64
N LYS A 148 0.93 14.10 -10.05
CA LYS A 148 1.74 15.01 -9.23
C LYS A 148 0.93 16.14 -8.61
N ASP A 149 -0.31 16.33 -9.06
CA ASP A 149 -1.15 17.38 -8.54
C ASP A 149 -1.67 17.03 -7.14
N TYR A 150 -1.14 17.75 -6.15
CA TYR A 150 -1.52 17.61 -4.74
C TYR A 150 -2.91 18.16 -4.44
N ASN A 151 -3.46 18.98 -5.32
CA ASN A 151 -4.68 19.75 -5.12
C ASN A 151 -5.82 19.32 -6.04
N SER A 152 -5.56 18.45 -7.02
CA SER A 152 -6.52 18.15 -8.09
C SER A 152 -7.81 17.50 -7.60
N GLY A 153 -7.87 17.05 -6.35
CA GLY A 153 -9.02 16.31 -5.82
C GLY A 153 -9.37 15.08 -6.67
N SER A 154 -8.51 14.73 -7.62
CA SER A 154 -8.63 13.52 -8.40
C SER A 154 -8.17 12.34 -7.56
N ASP A 155 -9.11 11.74 -6.87
CA ASP A 155 -8.91 10.52 -6.09
C ASP A 155 -8.57 9.32 -6.99
N TYR A 156 -8.61 9.48 -8.33
CA TYR A 156 -8.45 8.40 -9.29
C TYR A 156 -7.10 7.67 -9.17
N HIS A 157 -5.99 8.40 -9.03
CA HIS A 157 -4.69 7.74 -8.82
C HIS A 157 -4.64 7.05 -7.46
N TYR A 158 -5.21 7.69 -6.44
CA TYR A 158 -5.34 7.07 -5.12
C TYR A 158 -6.18 5.79 -5.18
N ASP A 159 -7.37 5.85 -5.81
CA ASP A 159 -8.28 4.72 -5.96
C ASP A 159 -7.63 3.53 -6.68
N LEU A 160 -6.83 3.81 -7.73
CA LEU A 160 -6.07 2.78 -8.44
C LEU A 160 -5.03 2.11 -7.52
N ILE A 161 -4.23 2.89 -6.80
CA ILE A 161 -3.19 2.36 -5.91
C ILE A 161 -3.83 1.62 -4.72
N TYR A 162 -4.90 2.17 -4.14
CA TYR A 162 -5.67 1.52 -3.09
C TYR A 162 -6.22 0.18 -3.55
N SER A 163 -6.94 0.15 -4.68
CA SER A 163 -7.58 -1.05 -5.22
C SER A 163 -6.56 -2.13 -5.58
N ALA A 164 -5.47 -1.76 -6.25
CA ALA A 164 -4.38 -2.68 -6.56
C ALA A 164 -3.71 -3.24 -5.27
N THR A 165 -3.53 -2.40 -4.25
CA THR A 165 -2.97 -2.83 -2.95
C THR A 165 -3.94 -3.76 -2.23
N LEU A 166 -5.24 -3.48 -2.27
CA LEU A 166 -6.28 -4.36 -1.70
C LEU A 166 -6.26 -5.73 -2.37
N GLU A 167 -6.18 -5.78 -3.71
CA GLU A 167 -6.08 -7.04 -4.44
C GLU A 167 -4.78 -7.80 -4.11
N LYS A 168 -3.65 -7.11 -4.00
CA LYS A 168 -2.40 -7.69 -3.51
C LYS A 168 -2.59 -8.36 -2.14
N ILE A 169 -3.27 -7.70 -1.21
CA ILE A 169 -3.50 -8.24 0.14
C ILE A 169 -4.43 -9.46 0.09
N LYS A 170 -5.59 -9.35 -0.58
CA LYS A 170 -6.60 -10.41 -0.69
C LYS A 170 -6.07 -11.68 -1.36
N GLN A 171 -5.26 -11.54 -2.40
CA GLN A 171 -4.68 -12.67 -3.14
C GLN A 171 -3.50 -13.33 -2.43
N ASN A 172 -3.02 -12.75 -1.33
CA ASN A 172 -1.91 -13.25 -0.53
C ASN A 172 -2.33 -13.46 0.95
N PRO A 173 -2.97 -14.60 1.31
CA PRO A 173 -3.56 -14.81 2.64
C PRO A 173 -2.56 -14.66 3.80
N LYS A 174 -1.27 -14.97 3.57
CA LYS A 174 -0.22 -14.73 4.57
C LYS A 174 0.01 -13.25 4.82
N LEU A 175 -0.12 -12.43 3.78
CA LEU A 175 0.01 -10.98 3.86
C LEU A 175 -1.17 -10.38 4.60
N GLU A 176 -2.39 -10.80 4.27
CA GLU A 176 -3.61 -10.38 4.96
C GLU A 176 -3.55 -10.69 6.46
N LYS A 177 -3.20 -11.95 6.80
CA LYS A 177 -3.02 -12.34 8.20
C LYS A 177 -1.96 -11.50 8.92
N LEU A 178 -0.85 -11.20 8.26
CA LEU A 178 0.21 -10.38 8.83
C LEU A 178 -0.26 -8.92 9.01
N LEU A 179 -1.02 -8.38 8.05
CA LEU A 179 -1.59 -7.04 8.15
C LEU A 179 -2.57 -6.93 9.32
N LEU A 180 -3.48 -7.89 9.47
CA LEU A 180 -4.41 -7.94 10.59
C LEU A 180 -3.70 -8.07 11.93
N LYS A 181 -2.57 -8.80 11.99
CA LYS A 181 -1.74 -8.90 13.20
C LYS A 181 -1.16 -7.56 13.65
N THR A 182 -1.06 -6.57 12.77
CA THR A 182 -0.63 -5.20 13.14
C THR A 182 -1.77 -4.36 13.74
N TRP A 183 -2.96 -4.93 13.96
CA TRP A 183 -4.10 -4.20 14.52
C TRP A 183 -3.73 -3.50 15.83
N GLY A 184 -4.14 -2.25 15.99
CA GLY A 184 -3.80 -1.43 17.16
C GLY A 184 -2.48 -0.66 17.04
N LEU A 185 -1.63 -0.98 16.05
CA LEU A 185 -0.41 -0.25 15.79
C LEU A 185 -0.57 0.74 14.64
N LYS A 186 0.06 1.90 14.76
CA LYS A 186 0.28 2.82 13.65
C LYS A 186 1.43 2.31 12.79
N LEU A 187 1.20 2.19 11.50
CA LEU A 187 2.21 1.77 10.54
C LEU A 187 3.06 2.97 10.12
N ILE A 188 4.38 2.83 10.19
CA ILE A 188 5.35 3.86 9.81
C ILE A 188 6.15 3.36 8.60
N PRO A 189 6.35 4.20 7.55
CA PRO A 189 7.18 3.80 6.40
C PRO A 189 8.64 3.61 6.80
N ASP A 190 9.35 2.74 6.07
CA ASP A 190 10.77 2.45 6.30
C ASP A 190 11.73 3.54 5.78
N HIS A 191 11.19 4.67 5.36
CA HIS A 191 11.94 5.82 4.86
C HIS A 191 11.26 7.13 5.27
N ARG A 192 12.04 8.19 5.29
CA ARG A 192 11.51 9.53 5.59
C ARG A 192 10.59 9.98 4.46
N GLN A 193 9.30 10.08 4.77
CA GLN A 193 8.29 10.56 3.82
C GLN A 193 8.40 12.08 3.68
N LYS A 194 8.49 12.55 2.42
CA LYS A 194 8.30 13.98 2.09
C LYS A 194 6.82 14.21 1.81
N ALA A 195 6.37 15.46 1.88
CA ALA A 195 5.03 15.83 1.43
C ALA A 195 4.80 15.33 -0.01
N SER A 196 3.73 14.60 -0.20
CA SER A 196 3.45 13.86 -1.44
C SER A 196 1.94 13.70 -1.62
N PRO A 197 1.42 13.39 -2.81
CA PRO A 197 0.03 12.98 -3.00
C PRO A 197 -0.35 11.78 -2.11
N ALA A 198 -1.61 11.64 -1.76
CA ALA A 198 -2.13 10.60 -0.88
C ALA A 198 -1.76 9.18 -1.35
N SER A 199 -1.76 8.94 -2.68
CA SER A 199 -1.36 7.66 -3.30
C SER A 199 0.07 7.21 -2.97
N TYR A 200 0.92 8.10 -2.46
CA TYR A 200 2.32 7.80 -2.08
C TYR A 200 2.46 7.31 -0.65
N TYR A 201 1.43 7.50 0.19
CA TYR A 201 1.45 7.11 1.60
C TYR A 201 0.98 5.66 1.76
N TYR A 202 1.75 4.70 1.23
CA TYR A 202 1.40 3.28 1.22
C TYR A 202 1.07 2.71 2.61
N HIS A 203 1.68 3.25 3.65
CA HIS A 203 1.43 2.85 5.04
C HIS A 203 0.03 3.29 5.53
N GLU A 204 -0.47 4.44 5.06
CA GLU A 204 -1.84 4.90 5.34
C GLU A 204 -2.86 4.06 4.58
N ILE A 205 -2.62 3.79 3.30
CA ILE A 205 -3.43 2.87 2.49
C ILE A 205 -3.54 1.49 3.16
N LEU A 206 -2.44 0.95 3.68
CA LEU A 206 -2.46 -0.33 4.39
C LEU A 206 -3.27 -0.27 5.69
N MET A 207 -3.21 0.83 6.44
CA MET A 207 -4.04 1.01 7.65
C MET A 207 -5.53 1.09 7.30
N GLU A 208 -5.89 1.75 6.21
CA GLU A 208 -7.26 1.84 5.72
C GLU A 208 -7.78 0.46 5.25
N ILE A 209 -7.00 -0.25 4.44
CA ILE A 209 -7.30 -1.63 4.01
C ILE A 209 -7.47 -2.54 5.23
N ARG A 210 -6.57 -2.48 6.20
CA ARG A 210 -6.67 -3.24 7.45
C ARG A 210 -7.98 -2.99 8.18
N SER A 211 -8.37 -1.74 8.28
CA SER A 211 -9.63 -1.34 8.94
C SER A 211 -10.84 -1.86 8.18
N SER A 212 -10.85 -1.77 6.86
CA SER A 212 -11.92 -2.29 6.00
C SER A 212 -12.08 -3.81 6.15
N ILE A 213 -10.97 -4.57 6.12
CA ILE A 213 -11.02 -6.04 6.30
C ILE A 213 -11.53 -6.39 7.69
N PHE A 214 -11.07 -5.69 8.73
CA PHE A 214 -11.50 -5.95 10.10
C PHE A 214 -13.00 -5.71 10.29
N GLU A 215 -13.54 -4.61 9.76
CA GLU A 215 -14.97 -4.31 9.80
C GLU A 215 -15.80 -5.38 9.06
N HIS A 216 -15.32 -5.84 7.91
CA HIS A 216 -15.99 -6.91 7.17
C HIS A 216 -16.08 -8.20 7.99
N ILE A 217 -14.97 -8.65 8.59
CA ILE A 217 -14.94 -9.84 9.47
C ILE A 217 -15.88 -9.65 10.67
N ARG A 218 -15.91 -8.47 11.27
CA ARG A 218 -16.79 -8.16 12.41
C ARG A 218 -18.27 -8.27 12.04
N LEU A 219 -18.66 -7.73 10.89
CA LEU A 219 -20.04 -7.78 10.40
C LEU A 219 -20.46 -9.21 10.07
N GLU A 220 -19.60 -9.99 9.40
CA GLU A 220 -19.87 -11.39 9.13
C GLU A 220 -20.08 -12.19 10.42
N SER A 221 -19.23 -11.99 11.43
CA SER A 221 -19.36 -12.69 12.71
C SER A 221 -20.67 -12.37 13.43
N GLN A 222 -21.22 -11.17 13.28
CA GLN A 222 -22.50 -10.79 13.87
C GLN A 222 -23.70 -11.46 13.18
N LEU A 223 -23.60 -11.70 11.85
CA LEU A 223 -24.67 -12.37 11.08
C LEU A 223 -24.78 -13.87 11.41
N PHE A 224 -23.68 -14.52 11.80
CA PHE A 224 -23.69 -15.93 12.20
C PHE A 224 -24.17 -16.20 13.64
N HIS A 225 -24.39 -15.16 14.43
CA HIS A 225 -24.87 -15.26 15.81
C HIS A 225 -26.33 -14.81 15.99
N GLN A 226 -27.05 -14.55 14.89
CA GLN A 226 -28.48 -14.33 14.82
C GLN A 226 -29.21 -15.59 14.31
#